data_711d0e7436aa7e1726a4aa94768fa1b3
#
_entry.id   711d0e7436aa7e1726a4aa94768fa1b3
#
_cell.length_a   1.000
_cell.length_b   1.000
_cell.length_c   1.000
_cell.angle_alpha   90.00
_cell.angle_beta   90.00
_cell.angle_gamma   90.00
#
_symmetry.space_group_name_H-M   'P 1'
#
loop_
_entity.id
_entity.type
_entity.pdbx_description
1 polymer ?
#
loop_
_entity_poly.entity_id
_entity_poly.type
_entity_poly.pdbx_seq_one_letter_code
_entity_poly.pdbx_strand_id
1 'polypeptide(L)'
;MKWEKALQKVVIQLTTECLKENVEILADTLRSQGVEVCLKLPDVRQRAEGVLLLTDDVKLLRAWENCAVRGALLLHEDNRQQDFTGIRYALEQVDELDREELDRIYRRLHGLPWRILETERCAVREITVGDVDRMYEIYAEPSITEYMDDLYADREKEKDYTLEYIRNMYGFYGYGMWVVEEKHSGRVIGRAGIEPCGEEAELGYVIARPWQRLGIAGEVCRAILKYGFEELGLDRISARVQSENQPSKRLLQKLGFQKYSETAESDVIMEKWICKKDFLCFLSKTL
;
A
#
# COMPACT_ATOMS: atom_id res chain seq x y z
N MET A 1 3.05 6.65 -18.42
CA MET A 1 2.80 5.20 -18.51
C MET A 1 1.36 4.97 -18.10
N LYS A 2 0.50 4.43 -18.97
CA LYS A 2 -0.87 4.09 -18.55
C LYS A 2 -0.78 2.94 -17.58
N TRP A 3 -1.35 3.09 -16.41
CA TRP A 3 -1.53 2.02 -15.44
C TRP A 3 -2.58 1.06 -15.98
N GLU A 4 -2.14 0.10 -16.79
CA GLU A 4 -3.03 -0.91 -17.31
C GLU A 4 -3.49 -1.83 -16.18
N LYS A 5 -4.72 -2.27 -16.28
CA LYS A 5 -5.30 -3.24 -15.36
C LYS A 5 -4.47 -4.51 -15.46
N ALA A 6 -3.78 -4.90 -14.38
CA ALA A 6 -2.89 -6.05 -14.41
C ALA A 6 -3.70 -7.36 -14.40
N LEU A 7 -4.79 -7.42 -13.62
CA LEU A 7 -5.68 -8.56 -13.58
C LEU A 7 -6.62 -8.58 -14.79
N GLN A 8 -6.53 -9.64 -15.59
CA GLN A 8 -7.35 -9.86 -16.77
C GLN A 8 -8.33 -11.04 -16.59
N LYS A 9 -7.92 -12.05 -15.83
CA LYS A 9 -8.65 -13.29 -15.67
C LYS A 9 -8.56 -13.82 -14.25
N VAL A 10 -9.67 -14.34 -13.75
CA VAL A 10 -9.75 -15.07 -12.50
C VAL A 10 -10.18 -16.50 -12.79
N VAL A 11 -9.41 -17.45 -12.28
CA VAL A 11 -9.74 -18.88 -12.33
C VAL A 11 -10.16 -19.30 -10.94
N ILE A 12 -11.41 -19.78 -10.80
CA ILE A 12 -11.95 -20.21 -9.51
C ILE A 12 -12.15 -21.71 -9.54
N GLN A 13 -11.50 -22.40 -8.62
CA GLN A 13 -11.66 -23.84 -8.46
C GLN A 13 -12.01 -24.17 -7.02
N LEU A 14 -13.22 -24.69 -6.84
CA LEU A 14 -13.70 -25.17 -5.54
C LEU A 14 -13.61 -26.71 -5.49
N THR A 15 -13.33 -27.19 -4.28
CA THR A 15 -13.42 -28.62 -3.91
C THR A 15 -14.67 -28.91 -3.08
N THR A 16 -15.33 -27.87 -2.56
CA THR A 16 -16.55 -27.97 -1.76
C THR A 16 -17.71 -27.21 -2.40
N GLU A 17 -18.94 -27.56 -2.05
CA GLU A 17 -20.15 -26.87 -2.52
C GLU A 17 -20.53 -25.66 -1.63
N CYS A 18 -19.90 -25.52 -0.45
CA CYS A 18 -20.32 -24.52 0.54
C CYS A 18 -20.12 -23.05 0.07
N LEU A 19 -19.14 -22.79 -0.82
CA LEU A 19 -18.89 -21.46 -1.38
C LEU A 19 -19.50 -21.25 -2.77
N LYS A 20 -20.29 -22.18 -3.28
CA LYS A 20 -20.76 -22.13 -4.66
C LYS A 20 -21.58 -20.87 -4.97
N GLU A 21 -22.55 -20.56 -4.11
CA GLU A 21 -23.41 -19.38 -4.28
C GLU A 21 -22.59 -18.08 -4.21
N ASN A 22 -21.70 -17.94 -3.22
CA ASN A 22 -20.83 -16.77 -3.08
C ASN A 22 -19.91 -16.60 -4.29
N VAL A 23 -19.37 -17.72 -4.84
CA VAL A 23 -18.51 -17.69 -6.03
C VAL A 23 -19.33 -17.35 -7.29
N GLU A 24 -20.58 -17.76 -7.42
CA GLU A 24 -21.45 -17.35 -8.52
C GLU A 24 -21.68 -15.83 -8.49
N ILE A 25 -21.97 -15.25 -7.31
CA ILE A 25 -22.12 -13.79 -7.11
C ILE A 25 -20.81 -13.07 -7.50
N LEU A 26 -19.67 -13.52 -6.98
CA LEU A 26 -18.35 -12.97 -7.33
C LEU A 26 -18.07 -13.04 -8.83
N ALA A 27 -18.35 -14.19 -9.46
CA ALA A 27 -18.12 -14.38 -10.88
C ALA A 27 -18.92 -13.42 -11.75
N ASP A 28 -20.17 -13.16 -11.39
CA ASP A 28 -21.02 -12.21 -12.10
C ASP A 28 -20.58 -10.76 -11.88
N THR A 29 -20.18 -10.42 -10.65
CA THR A 29 -19.56 -9.12 -10.32
C THR A 29 -18.33 -8.87 -11.18
N LEU A 30 -17.38 -9.82 -11.20
CA LEU A 30 -16.14 -9.71 -11.97
C LEU A 30 -16.38 -9.59 -13.47
N ARG A 31 -17.30 -10.39 -14.02
CA ARG A 31 -17.67 -10.31 -15.44
C ARG A 31 -18.27 -8.96 -15.79
N SER A 32 -19.13 -8.40 -14.95
CA SER A 32 -19.69 -7.07 -15.13
C SER A 32 -18.63 -5.97 -15.14
N GLN A 33 -17.53 -6.19 -14.40
CA GLN A 33 -16.37 -5.30 -14.32
C GLN A 33 -15.31 -5.59 -15.40
N GLY A 34 -15.61 -6.50 -16.34
CA GLY A 34 -14.76 -6.81 -17.50
C GLY A 34 -13.55 -7.68 -17.18
N VAL A 35 -13.66 -8.58 -16.18
CA VAL A 35 -12.70 -9.63 -15.90
C VAL A 35 -13.20 -10.94 -16.50
N GLU A 36 -12.33 -11.68 -17.17
CA GLU A 36 -12.64 -13.04 -17.61
C GLU A 36 -12.68 -13.98 -16.39
N VAL A 37 -13.76 -14.75 -16.24
CA VAL A 37 -13.90 -15.71 -15.14
C VAL A 37 -14.08 -17.12 -15.66
N CYS A 38 -13.19 -18.04 -15.23
CA CYS A 38 -13.26 -19.46 -15.48
C CYS A 38 -13.52 -20.22 -14.17
N LEU A 39 -14.59 -21.02 -14.14
CA LEU A 39 -14.96 -21.84 -12.97
C LEU A 39 -14.39 -23.28 -13.03
N LYS A 40 -13.45 -23.54 -13.93
CA LYS A 40 -12.70 -24.80 -14.01
C LYS A 40 -11.29 -24.51 -14.46
N LEU A 41 -10.32 -25.28 -13.96
CA LEU A 41 -8.95 -25.21 -14.40
C LEU A 41 -8.86 -25.45 -15.92
N PRO A 42 -8.40 -24.46 -16.71
CA PRO A 42 -7.89 -24.78 -18.03
C PRO A 42 -6.60 -25.60 -17.88
N ASP A 43 -6.20 -26.31 -18.92
CA ASP A 43 -4.90 -27.00 -18.94
C ASP A 43 -3.76 -25.96 -18.95
N VAL A 44 -3.40 -25.44 -17.75
CA VAL A 44 -2.51 -24.29 -17.58
C VAL A 44 -1.08 -24.78 -17.48
N ARG A 45 -0.50 -25.18 -18.59
CA ARG A 45 0.95 -25.40 -18.73
C ARG A 45 1.69 -24.14 -19.22
N GLN A 46 0.98 -23.02 -19.44
CA GLN A 46 1.56 -21.78 -19.94
C GLN A 46 1.50 -20.69 -18.86
N ARG A 47 2.61 -19.93 -18.71
CA ARG A 47 2.65 -18.68 -17.95
C ARG A 47 1.50 -17.79 -18.42
N ALA A 48 0.51 -17.59 -17.58
CA ALA A 48 -0.60 -16.73 -17.88
C ALA A 48 -0.42 -15.41 -17.11
N GLU A 49 0.14 -14.40 -17.78
CA GLU A 49 0.12 -13.02 -17.26
C GLU A 49 -1.33 -12.57 -17.09
N GLY A 50 -1.59 -11.82 -16.02
CA GLY A 50 -2.93 -11.32 -15.74
C GLY A 50 -3.90 -12.34 -15.14
N VAL A 51 -3.45 -13.54 -14.72
CA VAL A 51 -4.30 -14.60 -14.16
C VAL A 51 -4.11 -14.71 -12.65
N LEU A 52 -5.21 -14.68 -11.90
CA LEU A 52 -5.27 -14.98 -10.46
C LEU A 52 -6.06 -16.25 -10.24
N LEU A 53 -5.51 -17.18 -9.44
CA LEU A 53 -6.23 -18.36 -8.97
C LEU A 53 -6.93 -18.07 -7.64
N LEU A 54 -8.19 -18.48 -7.54
CA LEU A 54 -8.92 -18.56 -6.28
C LEU A 54 -9.33 -20.03 -6.06
N THR A 55 -9.02 -20.58 -4.88
CA THR A 55 -9.36 -21.96 -4.53
C THR A 55 -9.56 -22.12 -3.03
N ASP A 56 -10.38 -23.06 -2.63
CA ASP A 56 -10.55 -23.50 -1.24
C ASP A 56 -9.59 -24.64 -0.85
N ASP A 57 -8.74 -25.10 -1.78
CA ASP A 57 -7.80 -26.21 -1.59
C ASP A 57 -6.34 -25.70 -1.44
N VAL A 58 -5.81 -25.81 -0.24
CA VAL A 58 -4.41 -25.43 0.10
C VAL A 58 -3.39 -26.21 -0.73
N LYS A 59 -3.66 -27.51 -1.03
CA LYS A 59 -2.72 -28.33 -1.80
C LYS A 59 -2.68 -27.89 -3.26
N LEU A 60 -3.83 -27.57 -3.82
CA LEU A 60 -3.93 -27.06 -5.18
C LEU A 60 -3.21 -25.70 -5.28
N LEU A 61 -3.45 -24.79 -4.34
CA LEU A 61 -2.79 -23.49 -4.31
C LEU A 61 -1.26 -23.62 -4.28
N ARG A 62 -0.72 -24.46 -3.40
CA ARG A 62 0.73 -24.74 -3.32
C ARG A 62 1.28 -25.37 -4.61
N ALA A 63 0.55 -26.29 -5.22
CA ALA A 63 0.96 -26.89 -6.48
C ALA A 63 1.06 -25.86 -7.62
N TRP A 64 0.15 -24.89 -7.64
CA TRP A 64 0.13 -23.82 -8.64
C TRP A 64 1.25 -22.80 -8.42
N GLU A 65 1.56 -22.46 -7.19
CA GLU A 65 2.68 -21.57 -6.86
C GLU A 65 4.01 -22.13 -7.39
N ASN A 66 4.20 -23.45 -7.36
CA ASN A 66 5.35 -24.12 -7.97
C ASN A 66 5.39 -23.99 -9.51
N CYS A 67 4.26 -23.72 -10.14
CA CYS A 67 4.13 -23.48 -11.58
C CYS A 67 4.13 -21.99 -11.95
N ALA A 68 4.54 -21.10 -11.02
CA ALA A 68 4.54 -19.64 -11.18
C ALA A 68 3.16 -19.01 -11.41
N VAL A 69 2.07 -19.71 -11.13
CA VAL A 69 0.73 -19.13 -11.01
C VAL A 69 0.50 -18.76 -9.56
N ARG A 70 0.04 -17.55 -9.33
CA ARG A 70 -0.21 -17.03 -7.99
C ARG A 70 -1.71 -17.01 -7.70
N GLY A 71 -2.05 -17.19 -6.44
CA GLY A 71 -3.45 -17.23 -6.05
C GLY A 71 -3.69 -16.86 -4.59
N ALA A 72 -4.98 -16.88 -4.23
CA ALA A 72 -5.46 -16.70 -2.88
C ALA A 72 -6.36 -17.87 -2.47
N LEU A 73 -6.33 -18.18 -1.18
CA LEU A 73 -7.18 -19.20 -0.60
C LEU A 73 -8.55 -18.61 -0.25
N LEU A 74 -9.61 -19.30 -0.61
CA LEU A 74 -10.96 -18.97 -0.14
C LEU A 74 -11.25 -19.73 1.15
N LEU A 75 -11.58 -19.00 2.21
CA LEU A 75 -11.84 -19.59 3.52
C LEU A 75 -13.32 -19.96 3.68
N HIS A 76 -13.53 -21.10 4.31
CA HIS A 76 -14.82 -21.58 4.80
C HIS A 76 -14.63 -22.40 6.07
N GLU A 77 -15.70 -22.77 6.76
CA GLU A 77 -15.62 -23.39 8.07
C GLU A 77 -14.75 -24.68 8.08
N ASP A 78 -14.85 -25.51 7.06
CA ASP A 78 -14.16 -26.80 7.03
C ASP A 78 -12.66 -26.70 6.72
N ASN A 79 -12.17 -25.58 6.14
CA ASN A 79 -10.74 -25.43 5.83
C ASN A 79 -9.99 -24.53 6.80
N ARG A 80 -10.64 -23.82 7.73
CA ARG A 80 -10.00 -22.91 8.72
C ARG A 80 -8.98 -23.60 9.63
N GLN A 81 -9.05 -24.91 9.78
CA GLN A 81 -8.16 -25.69 10.63
C GLN A 81 -6.91 -26.21 9.88
N GLN A 82 -6.78 -25.90 8.60
CA GLN A 82 -5.64 -26.37 7.79
C GLN A 82 -4.38 -25.56 8.09
N ASP A 83 -3.23 -26.11 7.72
CA ASP A 83 -1.96 -25.40 7.76
C ASP A 83 -1.85 -24.39 6.62
N PHE A 84 -1.87 -23.10 6.98
CA PHE A 84 -1.73 -21.98 6.04
C PHE A 84 -0.28 -21.48 5.91
N THR A 85 0.70 -22.19 6.45
CA THR A 85 2.11 -21.78 6.34
C THR A 85 2.48 -21.54 4.88
N GLY A 86 2.94 -20.33 4.58
CA GLY A 86 3.32 -19.90 3.24
C GLY A 86 2.18 -19.36 2.38
N ILE A 87 0.92 -19.50 2.77
CA ILE A 87 -0.21 -18.86 2.09
C ILE A 87 -0.19 -17.36 2.39
N ARG A 88 -0.15 -16.54 1.35
CA ARG A 88 -0.04 -15.07 1.49
C ARG A 88 -1.39 -14.38 1.64
N TYR A 89 -2.41 -14.90 1.01
CA TYR A 89 -3.77 -14.36 1.07
C TYR A 89 -4.78 -15.46 1.31
N ALA A 90 -5.56 -15.29 2.37
CA ALA A 90 -6.70 -16.12 2.71
C ALA A 90 -7.93 -15.19 2.84
N LEU A 91 -8.92 -15.39 1.99
CA LEU A 91 -10.04 -14.49 1.78
C LEU A 91 -11.31 -15.04 2.40
N GLU A 92 -11.96 -14.24 3.20
CA GLU A 92 -13.32 -14.44 3.69
C GLU A 92 -14.30 -13.61 2.83
N GLN A 93 -15.59 -13.68 3.08
CA GLN A 93 -16.61 -12.83 2.46
C GLN A 93 -16.46 -12.78 0.91
N VAL A 94 -16.41 -13.95 0.30
CA VAL A 94 -16.08 -14.13 -1.14
C VAL A 94 -17.02 -13.34 -2.06
N ASP A 95 -18.28 -13.17 -1.66
CA ASP A 95 -19.34 -12.45 -2.38
C ASP A 95 -19.19 -10.90 -2.30
N GLU A 96 -18.38 -10.39 -1.36
CA GLU A 96 -18.07 -8.97 -1.23
C GLU A 96 -16.85 -8.53 -2.04
N LEU A 97 -16.06 -9.49 -2.54
CA LEU A 97 -14.85 -9.20 -3.32
C LEU A 97 -15.21 -8.58 -4.68
N ASP A 98 -14.35 -7.67 -5.12
CA ASP A 98 -14.48 -7.05 -6.43
C ASP A 98 -13.18 -7.10 -7.24
N ARG A 99 -13.22 -6.53 -8.45
CA ARG A 99 -12.06 -6.46 -9.32
C ARG A 99 -10.89 -5.69 -8.70
N GLU A 100 -11.17 -4.57 -8.02
CA GLU A 100 -10.13 -3.70 -7.48
C GLU A 100 -9.34 -4.41 -6.41
N GLU A 101 -10.02 -5.12 -5.52
CA GLU A 101 -9.39 -5.90 -4.46
C GLU A 101 -8.58 -7.06 -5.02
N LEU A 102 -9.11 -7.81 -5.98
CA LEU A 102 -8.39 -8.91 -6.63
C LEU A 102 -7.22 -8.42 -7.50
N ASP A 103 -7.31 -7.28 -8.17
CA ASP A 103 -6.17 -6.68 -8.89
C ASP A 103 -5.06 -6.23 -7.93
N ARG A 104 -5.42 -5.73 -6.74
CA ARG A 104 -4.48 -5.40 -5.67
C ARG A 104 -3.74 -6.63 -5.17
N ILE A 105 -4.48 -7.72 -4.89
CA ILE A 105 -3.90 -9.02 -4.49
C ILE A 105 -2.99 -9.56 -5.59
N TYR A 106 -3.45 -9.56 -6.85
CA TYR A 106 -2.66 -9.98 -8.00
C TYR A 106 -1.34 -9.21 -8.09
N ARG A 107 -1.38 -7.89 -8.03
CA ARG A 107 -0.20 -7.02 -8.10
C ARG A 107 0.79 -7.34 -7.00
N ARG A 108 0.35 -7.42 -5.76
CA ARG A 108 1.21 -7.73 -4.61
C ARG A 108 1.82 -9.13 -4.69
N LEU A 109 1.09 -10.12 -5.19
CA LEU A 109 1.61 -11.48 -5.44
C LEU A 109 2.69 -11.51 -6.53
N HIS A 110 2.65 -10.58 -7.48
CA HIS A 110 3.60 -10.48 -8.60
C HIS A 110 4.66 -9.39 -8.41
N GLY A 111 4.73 -8.75 -7.25
CA GLY A 111 5.68 -7.66 -6.99
C GLY A 111 5.42 -6.39 -7.81
N LEU A 112 4.22 -6.25 -8.35
CA LEU A 112 3.77 -5.04 -9.04
C LEU A 112 3.21 -4.04 -8.03
N PRO A 113 3.53 -2.74 -8.15
CA PRO A 113 3.03 -1.75 -7.20
C PRO A 113 1.53 -1.50 -7.40
N TRP A 114 0.84 -1.28 -6.28
CA TRP A 114 -0.52 -0.77 -6.29
C TRP A 114 -0.51 0.76 -6.25
N ARG A 115 -1.37 1.42 -7.04
CA ARG A 115 -1.55 2.86 -6.98
C ARG A 115 -2.56 3.19 -5.87
N ILE A 116 -2.14 4.03 -4.94
CA ILE A 116 -2.95 4.43 -3.79
C ILE A 116 -3.86 5.61 -4.16
N LEU A 117 -3.25 6.68 -4.67
CA LEU A 117 -3.97 7.89 -5.05
C LEU A 117 -3.19 8.71 -6.09
N GLU A 118 -3.89 9.69 -6.65
CA GLU A 118 -3.29 10.69 -7.52
C GLU A 118 -3.61 12.10 -7.03
N THR A 119 -2.66 13.00 -7.25
CA THR A 119 -2.84 14.43 -7.08
C THR A 119 -2.75 15.13 -8.44
N GLU A 120 -2.78 16.44 -8.49
CA GLU A 120 -2.59 17.18 -9.74
C GLU A 120 -1.25 16.82 -10.40
N ARG A 121 -0.15 16.81 -9.63
CA ARG A 121 1.22 16.66 -10.13
C ARG A 121 1.84 15.29 -9.87
N CYS A 122 1.33 14.53 -8.92
CA CYS A 122 1.95 13.30 -8.47
C CYS A 122 1.00 12.10 -8.47
N ALA A 123 1.59 10.92 -8.62
CA ALA A 123 0.99 9.64 -8.29
C ALA A 123 1.67 9.08 -7.03
N VAL A 124 0.87 8.51 -6.14
CA VAL A 124 1.35 7.83 -4.93
C VAL A 124 1.08 6.35 -5.09
N ARG A 125 2.10 5.53 -4.96
CA ARG A 125 2.02 4.08 -5.13
C ARG A 125 2.88 3.32 -4.13
N GLU A 126 2.60 2.05 -3.97
CA GLU A 126 3.44 1.14 -3.19
C GLU A 126 4.89 1.17 -3.70
N ILE A 127 5.84 1.05 -2.76
CA ILE A 127 7.26 0.91 -3.08
C ILE A 127 7.52 -0.47 -3.68
N THR A 128 8.50 -0.55 -4.56
CA THR A 128 9.05 -1.81 -5.07
C THR A 128 10.54 -1.88 -4.77
N VAL A 129 11.14 -3.07 -4.84
CA VAL A 129 12.59 -3.22 -4.71
C VAL A 129 13.35 -2.43 -5.78
N GLY A 130 12.73 -2.23 -6.95
CA GLY A 130 13.30 -1.41 -8.03
C GLY A 130 13.43 0.08 -7.70
N ASP A 131 12.74 0.55 -6.65
CA ASP A 131 12.82 1.95 -6.21
C ASP A 131 13.99 2.21 -5.24
N VAL A 132 14.60 1.16 -4.70
CA VAL A 132 15.65 1.26 -3.67
C VAL A 132 16.82 2.13 -4.11
N ASP A 133 17.33 1.91 -5.34
CA ASP A 133 18.45 2.72 -5.85
C ASP A 133 18.08 4.20 -5.94
N ARG A 134 16.83 4.49 -6.29
CA ARG A 134 16.35 5.86 -6.33
C ARG A 134 16.19 6.47 -4.93
N MET A 135 15.86 5.67 -3.92
CA MET A 135 15.86 6.15 -2.54
C MET A 135 17.27 6.53 -2.09
N TYR A 136 18.30 5.74 -2.39
CA TYR A 136 19.69 6.11 -2.11
C TYR A 136 20.09 7.44 -2.75
N GLU A 137 19.69 7.70 -4.01
CA GLU A 137 19.93 9.00 -4.64
C GLU A 137 19.29 10.18 -3.89
N ILE A 138 18.08 9.97 -3.37
CA ILE A 138 17.36 11.00 -2.60
C ILE A 138 18.02 11.23 -1.24
N TYR A 139 18.37 10.14 -0.54
CA TYR A 139 18.94 10.18 0.81
C TYR A 139 20.42 10.56 0.84
N ALA A 140 21.11 10.51 -0.29
CA ALA A 140 22.49 11.02 -0.41
C ALA A 140 22.60 12.54 -0.17
N GLU A 141 21.51 13.28 -0.22
CA GLU A 141 21.48 14.71 0.08
C GLU A 141 21.47 14.92 1.60
N PRO A 142 22.52 15.51 2.22
CA PRO A 142 22.61 15.63 3.69
C PRO A 142 21.45 16.31 4.37
N SER A 143 20.78 17.26 3.68
CA SER A 143 19.62 17.94 4.21
C SER A 143 18.36 17.06 4.34
N ILE A 144 18.36 15.87 3.78
CA ILE A 144 17.28 14.88 3.91
C ILE A 144 17.42 14.11 5.22
N THR A 145 18.64 13.65 5.54
CA THR A 145 18.92 12.83 6.73
C THR A 145 19.20 13.65 7.99
N GLU A 146 19.17 14.98 7.90
CA GLU A 146 19.39 15.88 9.04
C GLU A 146 18.40 15.64 10.20
N TYR A 147 17.15 15.25 9.88
CA TYR A 147 16.07 15.11 10.86
C TYR A 147 15.37 13.75 10.81
N MET A 148 15.96 12.75 10.17
CA MET A 148 15.40 11.42 10.03
C MET A 148 16.50 10.38 9.87
N ASP A 149 16.15 9.13 10.12
CA ASP A 149 17.09 8.02 9.92
C ASP A 149 17.46 7.84 8.45
N ASP A 150 18.71 7.44 8.22
CA ASP A 150 19.21 7.08 6.91
C ASP A 150 18.80 5.65 6.53
N LEU A 151 19.00 5.31 5.26
CA LEU A 151 18.86 3.94 4.76
C LEU A 151 20.01 3.06 5.29
N TYR A 152 19.83 1.74 5.26
CA TYR A 152 20.96 0.84 5.56
C TYR A 152 22.14 1.14 4.64
N ALA A 153 23.37 1.10 5.19
CA ALA A 153 24.56 1.31 4.38
C ALA A 153 24.77 0.20 3.32
N ASP A 154 24.28 -1.02 3.61
CA ASP A 154 24.29 -2.15 2.69
C ASP A 154 23.00 -2.16 1.85
N ARG A 155 23.17 -2.03 0.53
CA ARG A 155 22.05 -2.00 -0.43
C ARG A 155 21.24 -3.29 -0.49
N GLU A 156 21.89 -4.45 -0.33
CA GLU A 156 21.17 -5.73 -0.33
C GLU A 156 20.33 -5.85 0.93
N LYS A 157 20.85 -5.39 2.07
CA LYS A 157 20.07 -5.32 3.31
C LYS A 157 18.86 -4.38 3.19
N GLU A 158 19.00 -3.25 2.50
CA GLU A 158 17.89 -2.34 2.24
C GLU A 158 16.83 -2.96 1.31
N LYS A 159 17.27 -3.73 0.30
CA LYS A 159 16.34 -4.48 -0.56
C LYS A 159 15.57 -5.55 0.21
N ASP A 160 16.26 -6.30 1.07
CA ASP A 160 15.64 -7.31 1.93
C ASP A 160 14.64 -6.66 2.89
N TYR A 161 15.02 -5.55 3.53
CA TYR A 161 14.12 -4.77 4.37
C TYR A 161 12.89 -4.27 3.57
N THR A 162 13.09 -3.77 2.36
CA THR A 162 12.00 -3.33 1.49
C THR A 162 11.05 -4.49 1.13
N LEU A 163 11.59 -5.69 0.87
CA LEU A 163 10.75 -6.87 0.63
C LEU A 163 9.93 -7.27 1.86
N GLU A 164 10.56 -7.26 3.04
CA GLU A 164 9.86 -7.53 4.30
C GLU A 164 8.81 -6.46 4.60
N TYR A 165 9.14 -5.20 4.34
CA TYR A 165 8.21 -4.08 4.47
C TYR A 165 6.98 -4.27 3.58
N ILE A 166 7.15 -4.58 2.30
CA ILE A 166 6.04 -4.85 1.36
C ILE A 166 5.15 -5.99 1.87
N ARG A 167 5.77 -7.07 2.37
CA ARG A 167 5.04 -8.23 2.87
C ARG A 167 4.24 -7.92 4.13
N ASN A 168 4.87 -7.25 5.08
CA ASN A 168 4.31 -7.04 6.41
C ASN A 168 3.39 -5.83 6.45
N MET A 169 3.79 -4.70 5.86
CA MET A 169 3.00 -3.47 5.92
C MET A 169 1.83 -3.50 4.94
N TYR A 170 2.09 -3.66 3.66
CA TYR A 170 1.00 -3.67 2.69
C TYR A 170 0.17 -4.96 2.73
N GLY A 171 0.82 -6.11 3.04
CA GLY A 171 0.14 -7.40 3.11
C GLY A 171 -0.77 -7.54 4.33
N PHE A 172 -0.43 -6.94 5.48
CA PHE A 172 -1.16 -7.07 6.72
C PHE A 172 -2.03 -5.85 7.04
N TYR A 173 -1.43 -4.63 7.01
CA TYR A 173 -2.15 -3.40 7.33
C TYR A 173 -2.89 -2.80 6.12
N GLY A 174 -2.50 -3.16 4.91
CA GLY A 174 -3.06 -2.59 3.69
C GLY A 174 -2.49 -1.22 3.30
N TYR A 175 -1.76 -0.54 4.20
CA TYR A 175 -1.19 0.79 4.01
C TYR A 175 0.21 0.89 4.63
N GLY A 176 0.93 1.98 4.35
CA GLY A 176 2.28 2.24 4.84
C GLY A 176 2.91 3.45 4.15
N MET A 177 4.25 3.52 4.16
CA MET A 177 4.98 4.50 3.37
C MET A 177 4.97 4.13 1.90
N TRP A 178 4.59 5.06 1.05
CA TRP A 178 4.50 4.91 -0.40
C TRP A 178 5.54 5.80 -1.09
N VAL A 179 5.89 5.51 -2.34
CA VAL A 179 6.68 6.41 -3.17
C VAL A 179 5.80 7.45 -3.83
N VAL A 180 6.36 8.63 -3.98
CA VAL A 180 5.77 9.76 -4.70
C VAL A 180 6.44 9.86 -6.06
N GLU A 181 5.66 9.65 -7.12
CA GLU A 181 6.10 9.71 -8.50
C GLU A 181 5.56 10.99 -9.17
N GLU A 182 6.42 11.77 -9.80
CA GLU A 182 5.99 12.93 -10.56
C GLU A 182 5.42 12.50 -11.91
N LYS A 183 4.19 12.92 -12.22
CA LYS A 183 3.40 12.39 -13.33
C LYS A 183 3.99 12.67 -14.71
N HIS A 184 4.63 13.83 -14.89
CA HIS A 184 5.14 14.24 -16.20
C HIS A 184 6.37 13.44 -16.60
N SER A 185 7.30 13.24 -15.68
CA SER A 185 8.55 12.51 -15.92
C SER A 185 8.49 11.03 -15.57
N GLY A 186 7.49 10.59 -14.82
CA GLY A 186 7.43 9.26 -14.24
C GLY A 186 8.53 8.97 -13.20
N ARG A 187 9.19 10.02 -12.69
CA ARG A 187 10.32 9.88 -11.76
C ARG A 187 9.85 9.86 -10.33
N VAL A 188 10.35 8.91 -9.56
CA VAL A 188 10.17 8.91 -8.11
C VAL A 188 10.96 10.07 -7.50
N ILE A 189 10.25 10.94 -6.78
CA ILE A 189 10.74 12.20 -6.21
C ILE A 189 10.70 12.23 -4.67
N GLY A 190 10.27 11.16 -4.04
CA GLY A 190 10.19 11.06 -2.61
C GLY A 190 9.35 9.88 -2.16
N ARG A 191 9.08 9.87 -0.87
CA ARG A 191 8.09 8.97 -0.26
C ARG A 191 7.21 9.72 0.74
N ALA A 192 5.97 9.30 0.86
CA ALA A 192 5.03 9.82 1.84
C ALA A 192 3.96 8.76 2.12
N GLY A 193 3.46 8.70 3.34
CA GLY A 193 2.48 7.69 3.71
C GLY A 193 2.03 7.82 5.14
N ILE A 194 1.21 6.86 5.54
CA ILE A 194 0.74 6.68 6.91
C ILE A 194 1.22 5.31 7.36
N GLU A 195 1.85 5.22 8.52
CA GLU A 195 2.30 3.95 9.10
C GLU A 195 1.61 3.68 10.43
N PRO A 196 1.32 2.41 10.75
CA PRO A 196 0.89 2.03 12.08
C PRO A 196 1.97 2.37 13.12
N CYS A 197 1.58 3.05 14.19
CA CYS A 197 2.46 3.38 15.30
C CYS A 197 1.76 3.08 16.62
N GLY A 198 1.89 1.84 17.12
CA GLY A 198 1.10 1.34 18.24
C GLY A 198 -0.40 1.30 17.89
N GLU A 199 -1.23 1.99 18.69
CA GLU A 199 -2.67 2.13 18.45
C GLU A 199 -3.03 3.32 17.52
N GLU A 200 -2.03 4.03 17.01
CA GLU A 200 -2.21 5.21 16.18
C GLU A 200 -1.66 4.99 14.77
N ALA A 201 -1.92 5.93 13.90
CA ALA A 201 -1.33 6.02 12.58
C ALA A 201 -0.49 7.31 12.48
N GLU A 202 0.69 7.24 11.89
CA GLU A 202 1.63 8.33 11.81
C GLU A 202 1.93 8.72 10.36
N LEU A 203 1.79 10.00 10.04
CA LEU A 203 2.16 10.57 8.75
C LEU A 203 3.68 10.78 8.68
N GLY A 204 4.30 10.17 7.67
CA GLY A 204 5.69 10.42 7.30
C GLY A 204 5.82 10.96 5.87
N TYR A 205 6.85 11.75 5.59
CA TYR A 205 7.14 12.21 4.23
C TYR A 205 8.58 12.70 4.07
N VAL A 206 9.11 12.50 2.87
CA VAL A 206 10.35 13.10 2.38
C VAL A 206 10.21 13.39 0.90
N ILE A 207 10.66 14.56 0.46
CA ILE A 207 10.67 14.98 -0.95
C ILE A 207 12.11 15.37 -1.33
N ALA A 208 12.58 14.85 -2.45
CA ALA A 208 13.91 15.11 -3.00
C ALA A 208 14.17 16.61 -3.16
N ARG A 209 15.38 17.06 -2.84
CA ARG A 209 15.79 18.46 -2.79
C ARG A 209 15.34 19.31 -3.99
N PRO A 210 15.49 18.87 -5.25
CA PRO A 210 15.04 19.66 -6.40
C PRO A 210 13.53 19.90 -6.47
N TRP A 211 12.74 19.11 -5.74
CA TRP A 211 11.28 19.14 -5.73
C TRP A 211 10.69 19.79 -4.46
N GLN A 212 11.56 20.21 -3.54
CA GLN A 212 11.16 20.93 -2.33
C GLN A 212 10.76 22.37 -2.66
N ARG A 213 10.01 23.00 -1.75
CA ARG A 213 9.51 24.39 -1.85
C ARG A 213 8.59 24.67 -3.06
N LEU A 214 8.21 23.64 -3.81
CA LEU A 214 7.24 23.72 -4.92
C LEU A 214 5.79 23.41 -4.47
N GLY A 215 5.56 23.19 -3.19
CA GLY A 215 4.24 22.85 -2.64
C GLY A 215 3.85 21.37 -2.74
N ILE A 216 4.72 20.53 -3.34
CA ILE A 216 4.44 19.09 -3.59
C ILE A 216 4.18 18.33 -2.29
N ALA A 217 5.01 18.51 -1.26
CA ALA A 217 4.79 17.85 0.03
C ALA A 217 3.39 18.16 0.61
N GLY A 218 2.96 19.42 0.54
CA GLY A 218 1.64 19.84 1.00
C GLY A 218 0.49 19.25 0.19
N GLU A 219 0.64 19.16 -1.12
CA GLU A 219 -0.32 18.57 -2.04
C GLU A 219 -0.49 17.07 -1.74
N VAL A 220 0.62 16.34 -1.71
CA VAL A 220 0.64 14.89 -1.50
C VAL A 220 0.15 14.52 -0.09
N CYS A 221 0.68 15.17 0.95
CA CYS A 221 0.26 14.87 2.33
C CYS A 221 -1.22 15.18 2.57
N ARG A 222 -1.78 16.24 1.96
CA ARG A 222 -3.22 16.51 2.05
C ARG A 222 -4.05 15.39 1.44
N ALA A 223 -3.65 14.87 0.28
CA ALA A 223 -4.33 13.76 -0.37
C ALA A 223 -4.21 12.47 0.45
N ILE A 224 -3.04 12.21 1.05
CA ILE A 224 -2.82 11.07 1.94
C ILE A 224 -3.67 11.18 3.22
N LEU A 225 -3.77 12.35 3.83
CA LEU A 225 -4.64 12.56 4.98
C LEU A 225 -6.11 12.30 4.63
N LYS A 226 -6.56 12.80 3.46
CA LYS A 226 -7.91 12.53 2.99
C LYS A 226 -8.15 11.03 2.84
N TYR A 227 -7.24 10.31 2.19
CA TYR A 227 -7.29 8.86 2.05
C TYR A 227 -7.33 8.14 3.42
N GLY A 228 -6.48 8.57 4.36
CA GLY A 228 -6.46 8.01 5.71
C GLY A 228 -7.79 8.16 6.46
N PHE A 229 -8.45 9.31 6.32
CA PHE A 229 -9.73 9.57 7.00
C PHE A 229 -10.95 8.98 6.28
N GLU A 230 -10.96 8.99 4.96
CA GLU A 230 -12.13 8.57 4.15
C GLU A 230 -12.08 7.07 3.82
N GLU A 231 -10.92 6.55 3.39
CA GLU A 231 -10.78 5.17 2.92
C GLU A 231 -10.29 4.21 4.02
N LEU A 232 -9.32 4.64 4.87
CA LEU A 232 -8.84 3.81 5.97
C LEU A 232 -9.69 3.96 7.24
N GLY A 233 -10.65 4.89 7.27
CA GLY A 233 -11.54 5.10 8.41
C GLY A 233 -10.85 5.61 9.68
N LEU A 234 -9.67 6.21 9.58
CA LEU A 234 -8.95 6.73 10.72
C LEU A 234 -9.64 7.96 11.30
N ASP A 235 -9.73 8.08 12.63
CA ASP A 235 -10.29 9.25 13.30
C ASP A 235 -9.26 10.34 13.55
N ARG A 236 -7.99 9.94 13.68
CA ARG A 236 -6.86 10.83 13.91
C ARG A 236 -5.58 10.26 13.28
N ILE A 237 -4.70 11.17 12.84
CA ILE A 237 -3.39 10.85 12.32
C ILE A 237 -2.38 11.70 13.07
N SER A 238 -1.32 11.08 13.60
CA SER A 238 -0.22 11.77 14.25
C SER A 238 0.93 12.05 13.27
N ALA A 239 1.86 12.89 13.69
CA ALA A 239 3.15 13.08 13.06
C ALA A 239 4.17 13.41 14.14
N ARG A 240 5.38 12.83 14.05
CA ARG A 240 6.50 13.17 14.93
C ARG A 240 7.53 14.02 14.17
N VAL A 241 8.02 15.03 14.79
CA VAL A 241 8.98 15.96 14.18
C VAL A 241 9.97 16.47 15.23
N GLN A 242 11.24 16.52 14.88
CA GLN A 242 12.24 17.16 15.73
C GLN A 242 11.93 18.66 15.89
N SER A 243 12.07 19.18 17.11
CA SER A 243 11.70 20.58 17.44
C SER A 243 12.42 21.61 16.58
N GLU A 244 13.60 21.28 16.06
CA GLU A 244 14.41 22.13 15.19
C GLU A 244 13.98 22.10 13.72
N ASN A 245 13.23 21.07 13.29
CA ASN A 245 12.77 20.93 11.91
C ASN A 245 11.62 21.91 11.59
N GLN A 246 11.97 23.18 11.46
CA GLN A 246 11.01 24.26 11.18
C GLN A 246 10.26 24.10 9.85
N PRO A 247 10.88 23.58 8.75
CA PRO A 247 10.15 23.32 7.51
C PRO A 247 9.00 22.34 7.70
N SER A 248 9.24 21.22 8.39
CA SER A 248 8.22 20.19 8.66
C SER A 248 7.11 20.73 9.56
N LYS A 249 7.44 21.43 10.64
CA LYS A 249 6.46 22.05 11.54
C LYS A 249 5.52 23.01 10.80
N ARG A 250 6.06 23.87 9.92
CA ARG A 250 5.23 24.76 9.09
C ARG A 250 4.30 24.02 8.14
N LEU A 251 4.75 22.90 7.60
CA LEU A 251 3.90 22.06 6.76
C LEU A 251 2.79 21.41 7.58
N LEU A 252 3.11 20.80 8.72
CA LEU A 252 2.11 20.21 9.61
C LEU A 252 1.04 21.21 10.02
N GLN A 253 1.42 22.44 10.38
CA GLN A 253 0.46 23.52 10.70
C GLN A 253 -0.48 23.82 9.51
N LYS A 254 0.06 23.93 8.29
CA LYS A 254 -0.74 24.15 7.07
C LYS A 254 -1.68 22.98 6.74
N LEU A 255 -1.34 21.77 7.18
CA LEU A 255 -2.16 20.56 7.03
C LEU A 255 -3.19 20.40 8.15
N GLY A 256 -3.23 21.33 9.12
CA GLY A 256 -4.19 21.32 10.22
C GLY A 256 -3.76 20.50 11.43
N PHE A 257 -2.52 20.07 11.49
CA PHE A 257 -1.99 19.45 12.70
C PHE A 257 -1.82 20.47 13.83
N GLN A 258 -2.11 20.02 15.04
CA GLN A 258 -1.88 20.77 16.26
C GLN A 258 -0.84 20.04 17.13
N LYS A 259 0.08 20.78 17.72
CA LYS A 259 1.05 20.23 18.66
C LYS A 259 0.32 19.64 19.87
N TYR A 260 0.61 18.38 20.16
CA TYR A 260 -0.03 17.64 21.25
C TYR A 260 0.88 17.47 22.46
N SER A 261 2.13 17.05 22.23
CA SER A 261 3.11 16.82 23.28
C SER A 261 4.54 17.00 22.76
N GLU A 262 5.48 17.01 23.66
CA GLU A 262 6.91 16.90 23.36
C GLU A 262 7.56 15.91 24.32
N THR A 263 8.61 15.22 23.85
CA THR A 263 9.36 14.22 24.60
C THR A 263 10.83 14.37 24.27
N ALA A 264 11.68 14.34 25.29
CA ALA A 264 13.12 14.26 25.09
C ALA A 264 13.50 12.80 24.76
N GLU A 265 14.08 12.59 23.59
CA GLU A 265 14.60 11.31 23.14
C GLU A 265 16.11 11.46 22.93
N SER A 266 16.91 10.89 23.82
CA SER A 266 18.38 11.08 23.85
C SER A 266 18.72 12.59 23.93
N ASP A 267 19.37 13.14 22.91
CA ASP A 267 19.77 14.56 22.84
C ASP A 267 18.82 15.43 22.00
N VAL A 268 17.67 14.89 21.56
CA VAL A 268 16.75 15.55 20.64
C VAL A 268 15.37 15.69 21.27
N ILE A 269 14.74 16.84 21.08
CA ILE A 269 13.34 17.05 21.47
C ILE A 269 12.44 16.68 20.29
N MET A 270 11.61 15.66 20.48
CA MET A 270 10.59 15.23 19.53
C MET A 270 9.24 15.86 19.89
N GLU A 271 8.61 16.50 18.94
CA GLU A 271 7.25 17.00 19.07
C GLU A 271 6.28 16.05 18.38
N LYS A 272 5.22 15.66 19.10
CA LYS A 272 4.08 14.94 18.53
C LYS A 272 2.99 15.92 18.14
N TRP A 273 2.51 15.79 16.92
CA TRP A 273 1.44 16.59 16.34
C TRP A 273 0.28 15.68 15.96
N ILE A 274 -0.96 16.17 16.04
CA ILE A 274 -2.17 15.39 15.73
C ILE A 274 -3.08 16.19 14.80
N CYS A 275 -3.55 15.52 13.74
CA CYS A 275 -4.64 15.96 12.89
C CYS A 275 -5.85 15.07 13.11
N LYS A 276 -7.04 15.66 13.30
CA LYS A 276 -8.31 14.95 13.47
C LYS A 276 -9.17 15.09 12.20
N LYS A 277 -9.99 14.08 11.93
CA LYS A 277 -10.89 14.03 10.77
C LYS A 277 -11.75 15.28 10.63
N ASP A 278 -12.32 15.78 11.73
CA ASP A 278 -13.20 16.95 11.73
C ASP A 278 -12.51 18.22 11.21
N PHE A 279 -11.19 18.32 11.33
CA PHE A 279 -10.45 19.50 10.91
C PHE A 279 -10.24 19.59 9.39
N LEU A 280 -10.17 18.44 8.71
CA LEU A 280 -10.06 18.40 7.23
C LEU A 280 -11.34 18.88 6.53
N CYS A 281 -12.51 18.62 7.11
CA CYS A 281 -13.78 19.17 6.63
C CYS A 281 -13.81 20.70 6.63
N PHE A 282 -13.03 21.36 7.50
CA PHE A 282 -12.93 22.81 7.55
C PHE A 282 -12.05 23.39 6.43
N LEU A 283 -10.95 22.70 6.07
CA LEU A 283 -10.03 23.14 5.01
C LEU A 283 -10.62 22.96 3.59
N SER A 284 -11.52 21.99 3.39
CA SER A 284 -12.18 21.77 2.10
C SER A 284 -13.29 22.80 1.78
N LYS A 285 -13.73 23.59 2.77
CA LYS A 285 -14.74 24.65 2.61
C LYS A 285 -14.15 26.04 2.41
N THR A 286 -12.81 26.16 2.46
CA THR A 286 -12.11 27.46 2.44
C THR A 286 -11.23 27.63 1.17
N LEU A 287 -11.32 26.71 0.23
CA LEU A 287 -10.77 26.75 -1.13
C LEU A 287 -11.91 26.65 -2.13
#